data_74c2a8f91b500f3299589d0e90aa86c6
#
_entry.id   74c2a8f91b500f3299589d0e90aa86c6
#
_cell.length_a   1.000
_cell.length_b   1.000
_cell.length_c   1.000
_cell.angle_alpha   90.00
_cell.angle_beta   90.00
_cell.angle_gamma   90.00
#
_symmetry.space_group_name_H-M   'P 1'
#
loop_
_entity.id
_entity.type
_entity.pdbx_description
1 polymer ?
#
loop_
_entity_poly.entity_id
_entity_poly.type
_entity_poly.pdbx_seq_one_letter_code
_entity_poly.pdbx_strand_id
1 'polypeptide(L)'
;GEGVAARAGQLQPEWPQLTSPSRDTLAFYEEQKTLAEEKADNKPATLQAYVPGSGVPLPRNAQDIAWSEYNHHMSGLIVLIMGILVLLEKSGRAPWARHWPLLLIVLAGFLFLRSEAEGWPTGSLSLAESLRDPEFIQHKAFMVLMTSFAVFEWSVRNQVMRNGWAKYVFPLLCALGGMMLLTHSHSIANVKELLLLEMTHMPLAVFAIWSGWTRWLELRLEDGRAKIVAGWLWPIFFCLTALTLLLYREI
;
A
#
# COMPACT_ATOMS: atom_id res chain seq x y z
N GLY A 1 45.62 15.06 46.94
CA GLY A 1 44.62 15.47 45.97
C GLY A 1 45.15 15.75 44.58
N GLU A 2 46.34 15.20 44.17
CA GLU A 2 46.96 15.53 42.86
C GLU A 2 47.04 14.35 41.86
N GLY A 3 46.36 13.28 42.11
CA GLY A 3 46.49 12.07 41.29
C GLY A 3 45.34 11.76 40.33
N VAL A 4 44.26 12.53 40.32
CA VAL A 4 43.04 12.21 39.55
C VAL A 4 42.87 13.08 38.30
N ALA A 5 43.50 14.25 38.24
CA ALA A 5 43.41 15.17 37.10
C ALA A 5 44.28 14.78 35.90
N ALA A 6 45.30 13.93 36.07
CA ALA A 6 46.24 13.54 35.02
C ALA A 6 45.80 12.40 34.09
N ARG A 7 44.66 11.75 34.36
CA ARG A 7 44.16 10.63 33.54
C ARG A 7 43.00 10.96 32.61
N ALA A 8 42.45 12.16 32.68
CA ALA A 8 41.32 12.57 31.81
C ALA A 8 41.72 13.05 30.41
N GLY A 9 43.05 13.20 30.15
CA GLY A 9 43.56 13.74 28.89
C GLY A 9 43.96 12.70 27.83
N GLN A 10 43.79 11.40 28.07
CA GLN A 10 44.34 10.35 27.19
C GLN A 10 43.31 9.40 26.56
N LEU A 11 42.04 9.75 26.58
CA LEU A 11 41.01 8.98 25.84
C LEU A 11 40.34 9.88 24.80
N GLN A 12 41.13 10.44 23.88
CA GLN A 12 40.55 10.81 22.59
C GLN A 12 40.41 9.53 21.79
N PRO A 13 39.18 9.18 21.33
CA PRO A 13 39.05 8.09 20.39
C PRO A 13 39.84 8.47 19.13
N GLU A 14 40.85 7.70 18.80
CA GLU A 14 41.51 7.77 17.50
C GLU A 14 40.47 7.38 16.46
N TRP A 15 39.79 8.36 15.88
CA TRP A 15 38.99 8.13 14.69
C TRP A 15 39.94 7.63 13.61
N PRO A 16 39.64 6.49 12.95
CA PRO A 16 40.45 6.04 11.85
C PRO A 16 40.56 7.21 10.85
N GLN A 17 41.78 7.65 10.61
CA GLN A 17 42.05 8.65 9.58
C GLN A 17 41.47 8.11 8.32
N LEU A 18 40.44 8.79 7.75
CA LEU A 18 39.89 8.45 6.45
C LEU A 18 41.08 8.51 5.49
N THR A 19 41.65 7.36 5.22
CA THR A 19 42.74 7.24 4.23
C THR A 19 42.16 7.74 2.91
N SER A 20 42.91 8.63 2.25
CA SER A 20 42.56 9.10 0.91
C SER A 20 42.19 7.89 0.04
N PRO A 21 41.13 7.95 -0.73
CA PRO A 21 40.71 6.82 -1.57
C PRO A 21 41.90 6.33 -2.39
N SER A 22 42.07 5.02 -2.51
CA SER A 22 43.14 4.45 -3.30
C SER A 22 43.05 4.95 -4.76
N ARG A 23 44.19 4.96 -5.48
CA ARG A 23 44.21 5.35 -6.90
C ARG A 23 43.19 4.55 -7.71
N ASP A 24 43.00 3.28 -7.39
CA ASP A 24 42.03 2.40 -8.07
C ASP A 24 40.59 2.80 -7.78
N THR A 25 40.30 3.26 -6.53
CA THR A 25 39.00 3.77 -6.17
C THR A 25 38.69 5.09 -6.88
N LEU A 26 39.65 5.99 -6.99
CA LEU A 26 39.51 7.25 -7.73
C LEU A 26 39.34 6.99 -9.23
N ALA A 27 40.11 6.08 -9.83
CA ALA A 27 39.99 5.70 -11.22
C ALA A 27 38.60 5.09 -11.51
N PHE A 28 38.08 4.25 -10.62
CA PHE A 28 36.74 3.70 -10.73
C PHE A 28 35.64 4.79 -10.70
N TYR A 29 35.76 5.77 -9.80
CA TYR A 29 34.78 6.88 -9.76
C TYR A 29 34.87 7.79 -10.98
N GLU A 30 36.06 8.06 -11.51
CA GLU A 30 36.23 8.83 -12.74
C GLU A 30 35.68 8.08 -13.95
N GLU A 31 35.89 6.77 -14.04
CA GLU A 31 35.30 5.93 -15.09
C GLU A 31 33.76 5.93 -15.01
N GLN A 32 33.19 5.78 -13.80
CA GLN A 32 31.72 5.84 -13.62
C GLN A 32 31.17 7.23 -13.98
N LYS A 33 31.90 8.29 -13.68
CA LYS A 33 31.51 9.65 -14.00
C LYS A 33 31.52 9.90 -15.52
N THR A 34 32.57 9.47 -16.22
CA THR A 34 32.66 9.58 -17.67
C THR A 34 31.61 8.76 -18.39
N LEU A 35 31.30 7.54 -17.90
CA LEU A 35 30.20 6.72 -18.43
C LEU A 35 28.82 7.36 -18.17
N ALA A 36 28.65 8.05 -17.04
CA ALA A 36 27.40 8.75 -16.75
C ALA A 36 27.25 10.01 -17.64
N GLU A 37 28.33 10.75 -17.86
CA GLU A 37 28.36 11.92 -18.75
C GLU A 37 28.13 11.50 -20.22
N GLU A 38 28.76 10.43 -20.69
CA GLU A 38 28.56 9.87 -22.04
C GLU A 38 27.12 9.38 -22.24
N LYS A 39 26.52 8.75 -21.22
CA LYS A 39 25.10 8.38 -21.23
C LYS A 39 24.16 9.57 -21.20
N ALA A 40 24.55 10.67 -20.54
CA ALA A 40 23.77 11.91 -20.50
C ALA A 40 23.81 12.65 -21.84
N ASP A 41 24.97 12.66 -22.51
CA ASP A 41 25.16 13.37 -23.80
C ASP A 41 24.55 12.57 -24.98
N ASN A 42 24.53 11.24 -24.89
CA ASN A 42 23.97 10.35 -25.91
C ASN A 42 22.47 10.07 -25.75
N LYS A 43 21.80 10.78 -24.84
CA LYS A 43 20.36 10.64 -24.63
C LYS A 43 19.62 11.41 -25.73
N PRO A 44 19.04 10.71 -26.73
CA PRO A 44 18.10 11.41 -27.58
C PRO A 44 16.98 11.93 -26.67
N ALA A 45 16.57 13.18 -26.87
CA ALA A 45 15.46 13.83 -26.18
C ALA A 45 14.09 13.20 -26.55
N THR A 46 14.08 11.97 -26.99
CA THR A 46 12.89 11.16 -27.17
C THR A 46 12.62 10.50 -25.82
N LEU A 47 11.57 10.99 -25.14
CA LEU A 47 10.88 10.25 -24.10
C LEU A 47 10.84 8.78 -24.54
N GLN A 48 11.61 7.91 -23.86
CA GLN A 48 11.47 6.49 -24.10
C GLN A 48 10.02 6.14 -23.77
N ALA A 49 9.25 5.77 -24.78
CA ALA A 49 7.89 5.36 -24.58
C ALA A 49 7.88 4.21 -23.57
N TYR A 50 7.02 4.32 -22.57
CA TYR A 50 6.80 3.25 -21.59
C TYR A 50 6.49 1.95 -22.34
N VAL A 51 7.27 0.90 -22.06
CA VAL A 51 7.03 -0.44 -22.61
C VAL A 51 6.64 -1.34 -21.42
N PRO A 52 5.36 -1.71 -21.28
CA PRO A 52 4.90 -2.57 -20.20
C PRO A 52 5.68 -3.90 -20.19
N GLY A 53 6.14 -4.30 -19.00
CA GLY A 53 6.88 -5.54 -18.82
C GLY A 53 8.33 -5.51 -19.33
N SER A 54 8.87 -4.36 -19.73
CA SER A 54 10.28 -4.20 -20.11
C SER A 54 11.26 -4.38 -18.95
N GLY A 55 10.77 -4.31 -17.70
CA GLY A 55 11.61 -4.31 -16.50
C GLY A 55 12.44 -3.03 -16.32
N VAL A 56 12.24 -2.01 -17.16
CA VAL A 56 12.89 -0.70 -17.04
C VAL A 56 11.94 0.25 -16.31
N PRO A 57 12.19 0.55 -15.04
CA PRO A 57 11.36 1.50 -14.30
C PRO A 57 11.57 2.91 -14.88
N LEU A 58 10.47 3.61 -15.13
CA LEU A 58 10.52 5.03 -15.47
C LEU A 58 10.74 5.86 -14.21
N PRO A 59 11.56 6.94 -14.27
CA PRO A 59 11.60 7.90 -13.18
C PRO A 59 10.23 8.54 -13.02
N ARG A 60 9.65 8.45 -11.83
CA ARG A 60 8.36 9.07 -11.50
C ARG A 60 8.52 10.59 -11.50
N ASN A 61 7.63 11.26 -12.16
CA ASN A 61 7.57 12.73 -12.15
C ASN A 61 6.59 13.22 -11.08
N ALA A 62 6.60 14.53 -10.80
CA ALA A 62 5.73 15.12 -9.79
C ALA A 62 4.22 14.90 -10.08
N GLN A 63 3.84 14.72 -11.33
CA GLN A 63 2.46 14.47 -11.72
C GLN A 63 2.04 13.04 -11.39
N ASP A 64 2.93 12.07 -11.59
CA ASP A 64 2.69 10.66 -11.23
C ASP A 64 2.52 10.51 -9.72
N ILE A 65 3.37 11.18 -8.95
CA ILE A 65 3.28 11.21 -7.48
C ILE A 65 1.95 11.81 -7.04
N ALA A 66 1.59 12.97 -7.57
CA ALA A 66 0.31 13.64 -7.23
C ALA A 66 -0.90 12.79 -7.62
N TRP A 67 -0.83 12.03 -8.72
CA TRP A 67 -1.88 11.10 -9.15
C TRP A 67 -2.03 9.94 -8.17
N SER A 68 -0.93 9.34 -7.78
CA SER A 68 -0.91 8.24 -6.81
C SER A 68 -1.43 8.69 -5.45
N GLU A 69 -0.91 9.79 -4.89
CA GLU A 69 -1.39 10.37 -3.62
C GLU A 69 -2.89 10.65 -3.65
N TYR A 70 -3.38 11.28 -4.73
CA TYR A 70 -4.81 11.56 -4.89
C TYR A 70 -5.65 10.29 -4.83
N ASN A 71 -5.21 9.22 -5.53
CA ASN A 71 -5.93 7.95 -5.55
C ASN A 71 -5.97 7.29 -4.17
N HIS A 72 -4.87 7.35 -3.42
CA HIS A 72 -4.80 6.84 -2.04
C HIS A 72 -5.70 7.65 -1.09
N HIS A 73 -5.67 8.98 -1.17
CA HIS A 73 -6.51 9.84 -0.33
C HIS A 73 -8.01 9.64 -0.61
N MET A 74 -8.41 9.56 -1.88
CA MET A 74 -9.81 9.32 -2.24
C MET A 74 -10.27 7.91 -1.81
N SER A 75 -9.41 6.91 -1.98
CA SER A 75 -9.67 5.56 -1.47
C SER A 75 -9.81 5.56 0.05
N GLY A 76 -8.91 6.26 0.74
CA GLY A 76 -8.94 6.44 2.19
C GLY A 76 -10.23 7.10 2.68
N LEU A 77 -10.71 8.12 1.98
CA LEU A 77 -11.97 8.78 2.30
C LEU A 77 -13.16 7.82 2.19
N ILE A 78 -13.24 7.05 1.10
CA ILE A 78 -14.32 6.06 0.90
C ILE A 78 -14.26 4.99 1.99
N VAL A 79 -13.08 4.45 2.29
CA VAL A 79 -12.89 3.42 3.34
C VAL A 79 -13.20 3.98 4.72
N LEU A 80 -12.88 5.26 5.01
CA LEU A 80 -13.25 5.90 6.27
C LEU A 80 -14.76 6.03 6.43
N ILE A 81 -15.46 6.45 5.38
CA ILE A 81 -16.93 6.51 5.37
C ILE A 81 -17.50 5.11 5.65
N MET A 82 -16.98 4.07 5.01
CA MET A 82 -17.38 2.69 5.28
C MET A 82 -17.16 2.30 6.74
N GLY A 83 -15.98 2.60 7.30
CA GLY A 83 -15.67 2.31 8.71
C GLY A 83 -16.62 3.00 9.68
N ILE A 84 -16.95 4.27 9.44
CA ILE A 84 -17.93 5.02 10.21
C ILE A 84 -19.32 4.38 10.11
N LEU A 85 -19.75 3.99 8.91
CA LEU A 85 -21.04 3.33 8.70
C LEU A 85 -21.11 1.99 9.44
N VAL A 86 -20.03 1.22 9.45
CA VAL A 86 -19.93 -0.02 10.24
C VAL A 86 -20.13 0.26 11.74
N LEU A 87 -19.46 1.28 12.27
CA LEU A 87 -19.59 1.67 13.68
C LEU A 87 -21.01 2.16 14.01
N LEU A 88 -21.64 2.90 13.12
CA LEU A 88 -23.03 3.36 13.25
C LEU A 88 -24.02 2.20 13.22
N GLU A 89 -23.86 1.26 12.29
CA GLU A 89 -24.67 0.03 12.25
C GLU A 89 -24.52 -0.74 13.56
N LYS A 90 -23.29 -0.96 14.01
CA LYS A 90 -22.98 -1.73 15.21
C LYS A 90 -23.51 -1.08 16.48
N SER A 91 -23.55 0.25 16.53
CA SER A 91 -24.15 1.00 17.65
C SER A 91 -25.68 0.93 17.68
N GLY A 92 -26.32 0.35 16.66
CA GLY A 92 -27.77 0.30 16.50
C GLY A 92 -28.45 1.62 16.14
N ARG A 93 -27.67 2.72 15.96
CA ARG A 93 -28.22 4.05 15.67
C ARG A 93 -28.67 4.24 14.22
N ALA A 94 -28.08 3.48 13.30
CA ALA A 94 -28.35 3.61 11.88
C ALA A 94 -28.49 2.23 11.21
N PRO A 95 -29.63 1.56 11.30
CA PRO A 95 -29.82 0.22 10.70
C PRO A 95 -29.61 0.20 9.17
N TRP A 96 -29.84 1.33 8.49
CA TRP A 96 -29.58 1.49 7.06
C TRP A 96 -28.10 1.42 6.70
N ALA A 97 -27.22 1.71 7.68
CA ALA A 97 -25.79 1.66 7.46
C ALA A 97 -25.28 0.24 7.14
N ARG A 98 -26.09 -0.82 7.34
CA ARG A 98 -25.77 -2.21 6.91
C ARG A 98 -25.45 -2.36 5.41
N HIS A 99 -25.82 -1.36 4.61
CA HIS A 99 -25.52 -1.34 3.17
C HIS A 99 -24.11 -0.80 2.84
N TRP A 100 -23.29 -0.48 3.84
CA TRP A 100 -21.93 0.00 3.66
C TRP A 100 -21.05 -0.84 2.69
N PRO A 101 -21.23 -2.19 2.56
CA PRO A 101 -20.39 -2.96 1.65
C PRO A 101 -20.52 -2.53 0.19
N LEU A 102 -21.66 -1.93 -0.20
CA LEU A 102 -21.84 -1.43 -1.56
C LEU A 102 -20.87 -0.31 -1.93
N LEU A 103 -20.32 0.42 -0.95
CA LEU A 103 -19.28 1.42 -1.20
C LEU A 103 -17.96 0.80 -1.69
N LEU A 104 -17.72 -0.50 -1.42
CA LEU A 104 -16.58 -1.21 -2.03
C LEU A 104 -16.72 -1.35 -3.54
N ILE A 105 -17.96 -1.44 -4.06
CA ILE A 105 -18.20 -1.44 -5.51
C ILE A 105 -17.87 -0.06 -6.08
N VAL A 106 -18.23 1.01 -5.36
CA VAL A 106 -17.88 2.39 -5.74
C VAL A 106 -16.35 2.56 -5.74
N LEU A 107 -15.68 2.07 -4.71
CA LEU A 107 -14.23 2.10 -4.61
C LEU A 107 -13.57 1.28 -5.74
N ALA A 108 -14.06 0.06 -6.00
CA ALA A 108 -13.55 -0.76 -7.09
C ALA A 108 -13.75 -0.09 -8.46
N GLY A 109 -14.90 0.55 -8.69
CA GLY A 109 -15.16 1.33 -9.91
C GLY A 109 -14.25 2.56 -10.03
N PHE A 110 -14.02 3.28 -8.93
CA PHE A 110 -13.08 4.39 -8.89
C PHE A 110 -11.66 3.92 -9.27
N LEU A 111 -11.17 2.88 -8.62
CA LEU A 111 -9.84 2.34 -8.90
C LEU A 111 -9.75 1.72 -10.31
N PHE A 112 -10.83 1.10 -10.81
CA PHE A 112 -10.85 0.59 -12.18
C PHE A 112 -10.53 1.65 -13.22
N LEU A 113 -11.00 2.87 -13.00
CA LEU A 113 -10.79 4.01 -13.89
C LEU A 113 -9.49 4.78 -13.59
N ARG A 114 -8.98 4.68 -12.36
CA ARG A 114 -7.94 5.60 -11.87
C ARG A 114 -6.65 4.94 -11.39
N SER A 115 -6.59 3.61 -11.28
CA SER A 115 -5.38 2.95 -10.77
C SER A 115 -4.16 3.18 -11.66
N GLU A 116 -4.38 3.19 -12.98
CA GLU A 116 -3.32 3.32 -13.96
C GLU A 116 -3.54 4.56 -14.83
N ALA A 117 -2.59 5.50 -14.83
CA ALA A 117 -2.69 6.70 -15.65
C ALA A 117 -2.59 6.38 -17.15
N GLU A 118 -1.74 5.44 -17.52
CA GLU A 118 -1.48 5.05 -18.92
C GLU A 118 -2.16 3.75 -19.33
N GLY A 119 -2.67 2.99 -18.35
CA GLY A 119 -3.28 1.69 -18.56
C GLY A 119 -4.73 1.75 -19.06
N TRP A 120 -5.19 0.62 -19.66
CA TRP A 120 -6.58 0.46 -20.02
C TRP A 120 -7.51 0.53 -18.77
N PRO A 121 -8.72 1.13 -18.82
CA PRO A 121 -9.46 1.57 -20.03
C PRO A 121 -9.29 3.05 -20.38
N THR A 122 -8.66 3.86 -19.54
CA THR A 122 -8.64 5.33 -19.70
C THR A 122 -7.34 5.86 -20.25
N GLY A 123 -6.26 5.09 -20.16
CA GLY A 123 -4.93 5.46 -20.68
C GLY A 123 -4.74 5.14 -22.16
N SER A 124 -3.52 5.38 -22.63
CA SER A 124 -3.13 5.21 -24.02
C SER A 124 -2.84 3.76 -24.43
N LEU A 125 -2.58 2.90 -23.44
CA LEU A 125 -2.23 1.50 -23.69
C LEU A 125 -3.47 0.63 -23.96
N SER A 126 -3.32 -0.31 -24.89
CA SER A 126 -4.34 -1.34 -25.11
C SER A 126 -4.42 -2.31 -23.93
N LEU A 127 -5.54 -3.06 -23.83
CA LEU A 127 -5.69 -4.10 -22.80
C LEU A 127 -4.56 -5.14 -22.87
N ALA A 128 -4.15 -5.55 -24.08
CA ALA A 128 -3.11 -6.55 -24.27
C ALA A 128 -1.72 -6.06 -23.80
N GLU A 129 -1.44 -4.78 -23.94
CA GLU A 129 -0.22 -4.15 -23.44
C GLU A 129 -0.27 -4.01 -21.93
N SER A 130 -1.38 -3.51 -21.39
CA SER A 130 -1.59 -3.37 -19.94
C SER A 130 -1.48 -4.71 -19.20
N LEU A 131 -1.93 -5.81 -19.77
CA LEU A 131 -1.82 -7.15 -19.17
C LEU A 131 -0.37 -7.69 -19.10
N ARG A 132 0.62 -7.00 -19.68
CA ARG A 132 2.03 -7.34 -19.51
C ARG A 132 2.64 -6.72 -18.25
N ASP A 133 1.96 -5.78 -17.65
CA ASP A 133 2.41 -5.12 -16.44
C ASP A 133 1.89 -5.85 -15.19
N PRO A 134 2.79 -6.38 -14.33
CA PRO A 134 2.39 -7.03 -13.09
C PRO A 134 1.61 -6.13 -12.13
N GLU A 135 1.95 -4.83 -12.07
CA GLU A 135 1.27 -3.84 -11.23
C GLU A 135 -0.18 -3.68 -11.68
N PHE A 136 -0.42 -3.56 -12.98
CA PHE A 136 -1.77 -3.52 -13.56
C PHE A 136 -2.58 -4.77 -13.19
N ILE A 137 -2.00 -5.97 -13.34
CA ILE A 137 -2.68 -7.23 -13.01
C ILE A 137 -3.04 -7.28 -11.52
N GLN A 138 -2.13 -6.88 -10.63
CA GLN A 138 -2.37 -6.86 -9.18
C GLN A 138 -3.50 -5.90 -8.82
N HIS A 139 -3.52 -4.69 -9.39
CA HIS A 139 -4.62 -3.74 -9.19
C HIS A 139 -5.96 -4.30 -9.65
N LYS A 140 -6.03 -4.90 -10.84
CA LYS A 140 -7.29 -5.49 -11.34
C LYS A 140 -7.75 -6.69 -10.50
N ALA A 141 -6.81 -7.54 -10.05
CA ALA A 141 -7.11 -8.63 -9.12
C ALA A 141 -7.66 -8.10 -7.77
N PHE A 142 -7.09 -7.01 -7.26
CA PHE A 142 -7.55 -6.36 -6.04
C PHE A 142 -8.98 -5.81 -6.19
N MET A 143 -9.33 -5.24 -7.34
CA MET A 143 -10.70 -4.76 -7.62
C MET A 143 -11.71 -5.91 -7.68
N VAL A 144 -11.35 -7.04 -8.30
CA VAL A 144 -12.19 -8.25 -8.31
C VAL A 144 -12.41 -8.75 -6.87
N LEU A 145 -11.35 -8.75 -6.06
CA LEU A 145 -11.40 -9.12 -4.66
C LEU A 145 -12.35 -8.19 -3.87
N MET A 146 -12.21 -6.86 -4.01
CA MET A 146 -13.09 -5.88 -3.35
C MET A 146 -14.54 -6.01 -3.77
N THR A 147 -14.80 -6.23 -5.07
CA THR A 147 -16.16 -6.44 -5.57
C THR A 147 -16.77 -7.72 -4.99
N SER A 148 -15.99 -8.78 -4.90
CA SER A 148 -16.40 -10.03 -4.24
C SER A 148 -16.72 -9.79 -2.76
N PHE A 149 -15.92 -9.01 -2.04
CA PHE A 149 -16.23 -8.58 -0.68
C PHE A 149 -17.57 -7.90 -0.56
N ALA A 150 -17.81 -6.92 -1.43
CA ALA A 150 -19.03 -6.14 -1.40
C ALA A 150 -20.25 -7.05 -1.54
N VAL A 151 -20.24 -7.91 -2.54
CA VAL A 151 -21.36 -8.80 -2.85
C VAL A 151 -21.61 -9.81 -1.73
N PHE A 152 -20.56 -10.47 -1.25
CA PHE A 152 -20.70 -11.48 -0.20
C PHE A 152 -21.14 -10.88 1.13
N GLU A 153 -20.45 -9.84 1.60
CA GLU A 153 -20.76 -9.21 2.90
C GLU A 153 -22.15 -8.57 2.88
N TRP A 154 -22.52 -7.88 1.79
CA TRP A 154 -23.86 -7.32 1.62
C TRP A 154 -24.95 -8.42 1.62
N SER A 155 -24.70 -9.53 0.92
CA SER A 155 -25.64 -10.65 0.83
C SER A 155 -25.84 -11.34 2.17
N VAL A 156 -24.76 -11.51 2.95
CA VAL A 156 -24.82 -12.07 4.31
C VAL A 156 -25.60 -11.15 5.25
N ARG A 157 -25.31 -9.84 5.25
CA ARG A 157 -25.99 -8.85 6.11
C ARG A 157 -27.47 -8.71 5.83
N ASN A 158 -27.87 -8.82 4.56
CA ASN A 158 -29.25 -8.71 4.15
C ASN A 158 -29.97 -10.06 4.11
N GLN A 159 -29.41 -11.13 4.66
CA GLN A 159 -30.01 -12.47 4.73
C GLN A 159 -30.34 -13.08 3.36
N VAL A 160 -29.75 -12.56 2.28
CA VAL A 160 -29.87 -13.13 0.94
C VAL A 160 -29.11 -14.46 0.88
N MET A 161 -27.91 -14.47 1.44
CA MET A 161 -27.09 -15.66 1.56
C MET A 161 -27.15 -16.18 3.01
N ARG A 162 -27.74 -17.35 3.21
CA ARG A 162 -27.99 -17.95 4.53
C ARG A 162 -27.01 -19.09 4.87
N ASN A 163 -26.10 -19.40 3.96
CA ASN A 163 -25.11 -20.45 4.19
C ASN A 163 -24.17 -20.07 5.35
N GLY A 164 -24.02 -20.97 6.31
CA GLY A 164 -23.24 -20.70 7.52
C GLY A 164 -21.75 -20.35 7.28
N TRP A 165 -21.18 -20.81 6.15
CA TRP A 165 -19.81 -20.48 5.77
C TRP A 165 -19.66 -19.07 5.15
N ALA A 166 -20.72 -18.53 4.54
CA ALA A 166 -20.67 -17.26 3.81
C ALA A 166 -20.21 -16.06 4.68
N LYS A 167 -20.53 -16.08 5.97
CA LYS A 167 -20.10 -15.07 6.94
C LYS A 167 -18.57 -14.99 7.14
N TYR A 168 -17.83 -16.04 6.75
CA TYR A 168 -16.35 -16.09 6.86
C TYR A 168 -15.64 -15.58 5.60
N VAL A 169 -16.36 -15.33 4.52
CA VAL A 169 -15.76 -14.85 3.27
C VAL A 169 -15.13 -13.46 3.46
N PHE A 170 -15.85 -12.53 4.10
CA PHE A 170 -15.33 -11.18 4.35
C PHE A 170 -14.01 -11.17 5.14
N PRO A 171 -13.89 -11.81 6.33
CA PRO A 171 -12.62 -11.84 7.04
C PRO A 171 -11.50 -12.54 6.25
N LEU A 172 -11.80 -13.60 5.51
CA LEU A 172 -10.80 -14.26 4.66
C LEU A 172 -10.27 -13.34 3.57
N LEU A 173 -11.16 -12.62 2.91
CA LEU A 173 -10.80 -11.70 1.86
C LEU A 173 -10.05 -10.46 2.40
N CYS A 174 -10.35 -9.97 3.61
CA CYS A 174 -9.53 -8.94 4.27
C CYS A 174 -8.09 -9.43 4.48
N ALA A 175 -7.91 -10.67 4.93
CA ALA A 175 -6.60 -11.27 5.11
C ALA A 175 -5.86 -11.43 3.77
N LEU A 176 -6.55 -11.93 2.73
CA LEU A 176 -5.98 -12.05 1.38
C LEU A 176 -5.59 -10.69 0.80
N GLY A 177 -6.46 -9.68 0.93
CA GLY A 177 -6.18 -8.31 0.49
C GLY A 177 -4.96 -7.71 1.20
N GLY A 178 -4.85 -7.92 2.52
CA GLY A 178 -3.67 -7.50 3.27
C GLY A 178 -2.39 -8.23 2.83
N MET A 179 -2.46 -9.53 2.56
CA MET A 179 -1.31 -10.27 2.01
C MET A 179 -0.93 -9.80 0.61
N MET A 180 -1.89 -9.49 -0.25
CA MET A 180 -1.61 -8.91 -1.56
C MET A 180 -0.89 -7.57 -1.46
N LEU A 181 -1.23 -6.73 -0.48
CA LEU A 181 -0.52 -5.47 -0.23
C LEU A 181 0.94 -5.69 0.18
N LEU A 182 1.24 -6.75 0.94
CA LEU A 182 2.63 -7.10 1.30
C LEU A 182 3.45 -7.60 0.12
N THR A 183 2.80 -8.16 -0.90
CA THR A 183 3.46 -8.69 -2.10
C THR A 183 3.33 -7.75 -3.31
N HIS A 184 2.71 -6.58 -3.10
CA HIS A 184 2.52 -5.60 -4.15
C HIS A 184 3.87 -5.01 -4.57
N SER A 185 4.19 -5.16 -5.85
CA SER A 185 5.42 -4.62 -6.44
C SER A 185 5.12 -3.35 -7.22
N HIS A 186 6.00 -2.37 -7.09
CA HIS A 186 5.99 -1.17 -7.90
C HIS A 186 7.22 -1.14 -8.79
N SER A 187 7.05 -0.64 -10.01
CA SER A 187 8.16 -0.43 -10.95
C SER A 187 8.92 0.85 -10.56
N ILE A 188 9.76 0.76 -9.52
CA ILE A 188 10.52 1.90 -8.99
C ILE A 188 12.02 1.67 -9.19
N ALA A 189 12.69 2.66 -9.79
CA ALA A 189 14.13 2.62 -10.07
C ALA A 189 15.02 2.90 -8.84
N ASN A 190 14.46 3.53 -7.81
CA ASN A 190 15.21 4.03 -6.67
C ASN A 190 14.90 3.21 -5.40
N VAL A 191 15.92 2.56 -4.83
CA VAL A 191 15.79 1.75 -3.61
C VAL A 191 15.21 2.53 -2.43
N LYS A 192 15.52 3.83 -2.32
CA LYS A 192 14.99 4.68 -1.25
C LYS A 192 13.47 4.89 -1.41
N GLU A 193 13.02 5.15 -2.62
CA GLU A 193 11.59 5.31 -2.92
C GLU A 193 10.84 3.99 -2.69
N LEU A 194 11.42 2.86 -3.11
CA LEU A 194 10.86 1.53 -2.86
C LEU A 194 10.71 1.27 -1.35
N LEU A 195 11.74 1.56 -0.54
CA LEU A 195 11.68 1.40 0.90
C LEU A 195 10.60 2.26 1.55
N LEU A 196 10.50 3.53 1.16
CA LEU A 196 9.47 4.45 1.66
C LEU A 196 8.06 3.95 1.32
N LEU A 197 7.89 3.45 0.10
CA LEU A 197 6.63 2.85 -0.35
C LEU A 197 6.26 1.61 0.47
N GLU A 198 7.21 0.70 0.68
CA GLU A 198 7.01 -0.48 1.52
C GLU A 198 6.64 -0.10 2.95
N MET A 199 7.30 0.91 3.52
CA MET A 199 7.00 1.41 4.86
C MET A 199 5.58 2.00 4.98
N THR A 200 5.03 2.57 3.92
CA THR A 200 3.64 3.08 3.90
C THR A 200 2.61 1.97 3.66
N HIS A 201 2.95 0.96 2.86
CA HIS A 201 2.04 -0.16 2.58
C HIS A 201 1.97 -1.19 3.70
N MET A 202 3.04 -1.35 4.49
CA MET A 202 3.07 -2.29 5.60
C MET A 202 1.99 -2.02 6.67
N PRO A 203 1.76 -0.81 7.17
CA PRO A 203 0.65 -0.52 8.09
C PRO A 203 -0.71 -0.83 7.48
N LEU A 204 -0.93 -0.52 6.19
CA LEU A 204 -2.16 -0.83 5.48
C LEU A 204 -2.45 -2.34 5.50
N ALA A 205 -1.44 -3.14 5.15
CA ALA A 205 -1.53 -4.59 5.14
C ALA A 205 -1.82 -5.15 6.54
N VAL A 206 -1.08 -4.68 7.54
CA VAL A 206 -1.24 -5.11 8.94
C VAL A 206 -2.66 -4.81 9.44
N PHE A 207 -3.17 -3.59 9.26
CA PHE A 207 -4.52 -3.24 9.71
C PHE A 207 -5.61 -4.00 8.94
N ALA A 208 -5.42 -4.26 7.65
CA ALA A 208 -6.36 -5.09 6.87
C ALA A 208 -6.40 -6.53 7.39
N ILE A 209 -5.25 -7.14 7.66
CA ILE A 209 -5.14 -8.49 8.23
C ILE A 209 -5.79 -8.53 9.62
N TRP A 210 -5.49 -7.57 10.48
CA TRP A 210 -6.06 -7.50 11.83
C TRP A 210 -7.57 -7.26 11.81
N SER A 211 -8.08 -6.46 10.87
CA SER A 211 -9.52 -6.29 10.66
C SER A 211 -10.18 -7.64 10.32
N GLY A 212 -9.62 -8.39 9.37
CA GLY A 212 -10.10 -9.72 9.02
C GLY A 212 -10.04 -10.70 10.18
N TRP A 213 -8.91 -10.72 10.90
CA TRP A 213 -8.71 -11.61 12.05
C TRP A 213 -9.69 -11.34 13.19
N THR A 214 -9.85 -10.09 13.59
CA THR A 214 -10.77 -9.71 14.67
C THR A 214 -12.24 -9.91 14.30
N ARG A 215 -12.60 -9.72 13.01
CA ARG A 215 -13.92 -10.07 12.51
C ARG A 215 -14.16 -11.58 12.55
N TRP A 216 -13.16 -12.38 12.18
CA TRP A 216 -13.25 -13.84 12.27
C TRP A 216 -13.43 -14.29 13.72
N LEU A 217 -12.68 -13.71 14.67
CA LEU A 217 -12.85 -13.99 16.10
C LEU A 217 -14.25 -13.64 16.58
N GLU A 218 -14.81 -12.48 16.22
CA GLU A 218 -16.20 -12.11 16.56
C GLU A 218 -17.21 -13.18 16.10
N LEU A 219 -16.97 -13.79 14.95
CA LEU A 219 -17.85 -14.81 14.38
C LEU A 219 -17.70 -16.19 15.02
N ARG A 220 -16.55 -16.48 15.63
CA ARG A 220 -16.19 -17.80 16.17
C ARG A 220 -16.31 -17.90 17.69
N LEU A 221 -16.08 -16.80 18.38
CA LEU A 221 -16.12 -16.80 19.84
C LEU A 221 -17.56 -16.96 20.37
N GLU A 222 -17.66 -17.67 21.49
CA GLU A 222 -18.90 -17.74 22.27
C GLU A 222 -19.26 -16.37 22.86
N ASP A 223 -20.52 -16.21 23.25
CA ASP A 223 -21.01 -14.93 23.81
C ASP A 223 -20.24 -14.60 25.09
N GLY A 224 -19.65 -13.41 25.11
CA GLY A 224 -18.81 -12.95 26.20
C GLY A 224 -18.01 -11.69 25.84
N ARG A 225 -17.20 -11.23 26.80
CA ARG A 225 -16.40 -10.00 26.63
C ARG A 225 -15.47 -10.07 25.43
N ALA A 226 -14.82 -11.20 25.20
CA ALA A 226 -13.87 -11.38 24.09
C ALA A 226 -14.55 -11.18 22.74
N LYS A 227 -15.76 -11.71 22.54
CA LYS A 227 -16.55 -11.51 21.32
C LYS A 227 -16.92 -10.05 21.12
N ILE A 228 -17.34 -9.38 22.20
CA ILE A 228 -17.70 -7.94 22.17
C ILE A 228 -16.47 -7.12 21.74
N VAL A 229 -15.34 -7.37 22.40
CA VAL A 229 -14.08 -6.66 22.07
C VAL A 229 -13.67 -6.90 20.61
N ALA A 230 -13.62 -8.16 20.18
CA ALA A 230 -13.29 -8.50 18.78
C ALA A 230 -14.25 -7.78 17.80
N GLY A 231 -15.52 -7.75 18.16
CA GLY A 231 -16.56 -7.08 17.37
C GLY A 231 -16.35 -5.57 17.20
N TRP A 232 -15.77 -4.88 18.20
CA TRP A 232 -15.45 -3.45 18.06
C TRP A 232 -14.07 -3.21 17.46
N LEU A 233 -13.13 -4.13 17.61
CA LEU A 233 -11.77 -3.98 17.10
C LEU A 233 -11.70 -3.98 15.57
N TRP A 234 -12.44 -4.87 14.90
CA TRP A 234 -12.32 -4.97 13.45
C TRP A 234 -12.74 -3.68 12.70
N PRO A 235 -13.84 -2.96 13.06
CA PRO A 235 -14.13 -1.70 12.39
C PRO A 235 -13.15 -0.59 12.77
N ILE A 236 -12.54 -0.65 13.96
CA ILE A 236 -11.46 0.28 14.34
C ILE A 236 -10.24 0.05 13.45
N PHE A 237 -9.80 -1.19 13.25
CA PHE A 237 -8.70 -1.48 12.33
C PHE A 237 -9.05 -1.09 10.89
N PHE A 238 -10.29 -1.23 10.49
CA PHE A 238 -10.77 -0.78 9.20
C PHE A 238 -10.68 0.75 9.05
N CYS A 239 -11.02 1.51 10.09
CA CYS A 239 -10.80 2.96 10.12
C CYS A 239 -9.31 3.34 10.15
N LEU A 240 -8.45 2.57 10.84
CA LEU A 240 -7.01 2.79 10.84
C LEU A 240 -6.42 2.57 9.44
N THR A 241 -6.86 1.53 8.71
CA THR A 241 -6.51 1.36 7.29
C THR A 241 -6.88 2.60 6.47
N ALA A 242 -8.06 3.16 6.70
CA ALA A 242 -8.50 4.38 6.02
C ALA A 242 -7.61 5.59 6.35
N LEU A 243 -7.24 5.74 7.61
CA LEU A 243 -6.36 6.85 8.05
C LEU A 243 -4.96 6.74 7.46
N THR A 244 -4.40 5.53 7.35
CA THR A 244 -3.11 5.33 6.68
C THR A 244 -3.18 5.69 5.19
N LEU A 245 -4.28 5.38 4.51
CA LEU A 245 -4.51 5.82 3.12
C LEU A 245 -4.64 7.35 3.00
N LEU A 246 -5.33 8.00 3.94
CA LEU A 246 -5.48 9.46 3.97
C LEU A 246 -4.19 10.21 4.30
N LEU A 247 -3.28 9.57 5.04
CA LEU A 247 -1.98 10.13 5.41
C LEU A 247 -0.87 9.69 4.46
N TYR A 248 -1.20 8.94 3.41
CA TYR A 248 -0.23 8.46 2.44
C TYR A 248 0.48 9.61 1.74
N ARG A 249 1.81 9.52 1.67
CA ARG A 249 2.68 10.47 0.98
C ARG A 249 3.76 9.72 0.22
N GLU A 250 4.02 10.16 -0.99
CA GLU A 250 5.18 9.78 -1.78
C GLU A 250 6.17 10.96 -1.78
N ILE A 251 7.44 10.66 -1.54
CA ILE A 251 8.50 11.69 -1.44
C ILE A 251 9.47 11.51 -2.61
#